data_6a9df57fb9cc9a3ca0fdcee56ba94829
#
_entry.id   6a9df57fb9cc9a3ca0fdcee56ba94829
#
_cell.length_a   1.000
_cell.length_b   1.000
_cell.length_c   1.000
_cell.angle_alpha   90.00
_cell.angle_beta   90.00
_cell.angle_gamma   90.00
#
_symmetry.space_group_name_H-M   'P 1'
#
loop_
_entity.id
_entity.type
_entity.pdbx_description
1 polymer ?
#
loop_
_entity_poly.entity_id
_entity_poly.type
_entity_poly.pdbx_seq_one_letter_code
_entity_poly.pdbx_strand_id
1 'polypeptide(L)'
;MDLSAAKVTEFSDRVVTVGSEKILPVAAIYGANASGKSNIYNAFEYMSDYVADSFKYGDEEEKFEEIRPTPFLFDSTSAEAESSFEVYFTLHGDKSERTYNYGFCINKEGVTEEWLNSKAKTARKYSTVFYRGTTDEELDLSGFPKSSRDNIQVALEKQVLIISLGAKLKIGKCKAIRDWFLANEFADFGDPFTNFFMSRRLPKGFVEDKDVQQKVVEYFASFDEHIKDFRIEKVPQEAESKEERYKINALHKMIDSDEMAEIPLGLESAGTLKMFALYPELQEVLEKGSVFFIDELNARLH
;
A
#
# COMPACT_ATOMS: atom_id res chain seq x y z
N MET A 1 -9.68 7.67 -8.87
CA MET A 1 -8.42 8.19 -9.47
C MET A 1 -8.07 7.33 -10.69
N ASP A 2 -7.75 7.93 -11.82
CA ASP A 2 -7.39 7.20 -13.05
C ASP A 2 -5.90 7.41 -13.33
N LEU A 3 -5.13 6.32 -13.40
CA LEU A 3 -3.69 6.32 -13.69
C LEU A 3 -3.38 5.97 -15.15
N SER A 4 -4.39 5.90 -16.01
CA SER A 4 -4.16 5.69 -17.45
C SER A 4 -3.35 6.84 -18.05
N ALA A 5 -2.26 6.51 -18.74
CA ALA A 5 -1.42 7.52 -19.37
C ALA A 5 -2.17 8.21 -20.52
N ALA A 6 -2.30 9.52 -20.45
CA ALA A 6 -2.81 10.32 -21.55
C ALA A 6 -1.87 10.24 -22.78
N LYS A 7 -2.34 10.69 -23.96
CA LYS A 7 -1.51 10.78 -25.16
C LYS A 7 -0.51 11.95 -25.05
N VAL A 8 0.42 11.84 -24.10
CA VAL A 8 1.48 12.82 -23.86
C VAL A 8 2.79 12.20 -24.33
N THR A 9 3.65 12.99 -24.97
CA THR A 9 4.97 12.55 -25.45
C THR A 9 6.07 12.73 -24.41
N GLU A 10 5.86 13.63 -23.45
CA GLU A 10 6.81 13.88 -22.37
C GLU A 10 6.83 12.69 -21.42
N PHE A 11 8.03 12.29 -20.98
CA PHE A 11 8.24 11.15 -20.06
C PHE A 11 7.63 9.81 -20.51
N SER A 12 7.50 9.61 -21.83
CA SER A 12 6.94 8.36 -22.38
C SER A 12 7.76 7.12 -22.03
N ASP A 13 9.05 7.28 -21.70
CA ASP A 13 9.96 6.27 -21.18
C ASP A 13 9.64 5.83 -19.74
N ARG A 14 8.86 6.62 -19.01
CA ARG A 14 8.41 6.33 -17.63
C ARG A 14 7.07 5.60 -17.56
N VAL A 15 6.35 5.53 -18.67
CA VAL A 15 5.04 4.87 -18.74
C VAL A 15 5.20 3.37 -18.71
N VAL A 16 4.49 2.71 -17.81
CA VAL A 16 4.45 1.25 -17.70
C VAL A 16 3.36 0.69 -18.59
N THR A 17 3.69 -0.31 -19.40
CA THR A 17 2.71 -1.00 -20.25
C THR A 17 2.32 -2.34 -19.61
N VAL A 18 1.03 -2.50 -19.35
CA VAL A 18 0.46 -3.74 -18.80
C VAL A 18 -0.65 -4.23 -19.75
N GLY A 19 -0.39 -5.30 -20.45
CA GLY A 19 -1.31 -5.76 -21.50
C GLY A 19 -1.46 -4.72 -22.61
N SER A 20 -2.67 -4.19 -22.76
CA SER A 20 -2.99 -3.08 -23.71
C SER A 20 -2.99 -1.71 -23.03
N GLU A 21 -2.89 -1.66 -21.73
CA GLU A 21 -3.02 -0.44 -20.95
C GLU A 21 -1.67 0.23 -20.73
N LYS A 22 -1.65 1.55 -20.82
CA LYS A 22 -0.49 2.38 -20.45
C LYS A 22 -0.79 3.10 -19.16
N ILE A 23 0.05 2.90 -18.16
CA ILE A 23 -0.20 3.32 -16.78
C ILE A 23 0.93 4.23 -16.30
N LEU A 24 0.57 5.30 -15.61
CA LEU A 24 1.51 6.16 -14.90
C LEU A 24 1.93 5.47 -13.60
N PRO A 25 3.25 5.30 -13.37
CA PRO A 25 3.73 4.66 -12.14
C PRO A 25 3.62 5.57 -10.91
N VAL A 26 3.45 6.88 -11.10
CA VAL A 26 3.39 7.88 -10.03
C VAL A 26 2.31 8.91 -10.33
N ALA A 27 1.55 9.29 -9.30
CA ALA A 27 0.64 10.42 -9.35
C ALA A 27 0.84 11.30 -8.11
N ALA A 28 0.85 12.61 -8.30
CA ALA A 28 0.87 13.58 -7.22
C ALA A 28 -0.47 14.34 -7.18
N ILE A 29 -1.07 14.40 -5.98
CA ILE A 29 -2.37 15.00 -5.76
C ILE A 29 -2.19 16.31 -5.00
N TYR A 30 -2.59 17.41 -5.60
CA TYR A 30 -2.53 18.74 -5.01
C TYR A 30 -3.93 19.32 -4.84
N GLY A 31 -4.11 20.15 -3.80
CA GLY A 31 -5.36 20.83 -3.55
C GLY A 31 -5.31 21.61 -2.25
N ALA A 32 -6.31 22.47 -2.04
CA ALA A 32 -6.48 23.24 -0.80
C ALA A 32 -6.67 22.32 0.41
N ASN A 33 -6.48 22.84 1.63
CA ASN A 33 -6.85 22.13 2.84
C ASN A 33 -8.34 21.80 2.82
N ALA A 34 -8.71 20.64 3.36
CA ALA A 34 -10.08 20.11 3.36
C ALA A 34 -10.68 19.84 1.95
N SER A 35 -9.86 19.74 0.90
CA SER A 35 -10.33 19.39 -0.45
C SER A 35 -10.52 17.87 -0.70
N GLY A 36 -10.30 17.04 0.32
CA GLY A 36 -10.48 15.59 0.22
C GLY A 36 -9.25 14.81 -0.25
N LYS A 37 -8.05 15.40 -0.26
CA LYS A 37 -6.82 14.69 -0.65
C LYS A 37 -6.61 13.42 0.18
N SER A 38 -6.62 13.55 1.50
CA SER A 38 -6.45 12.44 2.44
C SER A 38 -7.58 11.40 2.34
N ASN A 39 -8.76 11.77 1.82
CA ASN A 39 -9.84 10.81 1.62
C ASN A 39 -9.48 9.70 0.61
N ILE A 40 -8.62 9.99 -0.37
CA ILE A 40 -8.16 8.97 -1.34
C ILE A 40 -7.26 7.97 -0.62
N TYR A 41 -6.34 8.45 0.22
CA TYR A 41 -5.49 7.64 1.08
C TYR A 41 -6.34 6.77 2.01
N ASN A 42 -7.21 7.39 2.82
CA ASN A 42 -8.06 6.71 3.79
C ASN A 42 -9.01 5.69 3.14
N ALA A 43 -9.55 6.01 1.97
CA ALA A 43 -10.45 5.09 1.26
C ALA A 43 -9.72 3.82 0.79
N PHE A 44 -8.49 3.94 0.30
CA PHE A 44 -7.74 2.78 -0.14
C PHE A 44 -7.15 1.98 1.03
N GLU A 45 -6.72 2.64 2.10
CA GLU A 45 -6.31 2.01 3.35
C GLU A 45 -7.48 1.21 3.95
N TYR A 46 -8.66 1.82 4.10
CA TYR A 46 -9.87 1.14 4.53
C TYR A 46 -10.21 -0.08 3.66
N MET A 47 -10.16 0.07 2.33
CA MET A 47 -10.42 -1.03 1.40
C MET A 47 -9.43 -2.18 1.62
N SER A 48 -8.15 -1.88 1.83
CA SER A 48 -7.09 -2.86 2.07
C SER A 48 -7.31 -3.61 3.39
N ASP A 49 -7.62 -2.90 4.46
CA ASP A 49 -7.86 -3.47 5.78
C ASP A 49 -9.11 -4.35 5.80
N TYR A 50 -10.18 -3.89 5.16
CA TYR A 50 -11.42 -4.65 5.10
C TYR A 50 -11.26 -5.94 4.27
N VAL A 51 -10.54 -5.90 3.16
CA VAL A 51 -10.17 -7.10 2.37
C VAL A 51 -9.27 -8.03 3.18
N ALA A 52 -8.35 -7.48 3.96
CA ALA A 52 -7.43 -8.27 4.77
C ALA A 52 -8.15 -9.05 5.88
N ASP A 53 -9.09 -8.41 6.58
CA ASP A 53 -9.53 -8.83 7.89
C ASP A 53 -11.03 -9.13 8.04
N SER A 54 -11.88 -8.83 7.03
CA SER A 54 -13.33 -8.99 7.17
C SER A 54 -13.77 -10.42 7.46
N PHE A 55 -12.97 -11.44 7.13
CA PHE A 55 -13.28 -12.83 7.51
C PHE A 55 -13.37 -13.04 9.03
N LYS A 56 -12.82 -12.12 9.83
CA LYS A 56 -12.89 -12.16 11.30
C LYS A 56 -14.22 -11.65 11.84
N TYR A 57 -14.96 -10.87 11.05
CA TYR A 57 -16.22 -10.25 11.48
C TYR A 57 -17.41 -11.25 11.51
N GLY A 58 -17.26 -12.41 10.90
CA GLY A 58 -18.20 -13.51 10.98
C GLY A 58 -17.96 -14.49 12.14
N ASP A 59 -16.99 -14.22 13.03
CA ASP A 59 -16.69 -15.09 14.18
C ASP A 59 -17.60 -14.74 15.36
N GLU A 60 -18.45 -15.70 15.80
CA GLU A 60 -19.34 -15.51 16.93
C GLU A 60 -18.61 -15.61 18.28
N GLU A 61 -17.46 -16.29 18.33
CA GLU A 61 -16.69 -16.51 19.57
C GLU A 61 -15.76 -15.33 19.86
N GLU A 62 -15.11 -14.78 18.84
CA GLU A 62 -14.25 -13.60 18.96
C GLU A 62 -14.94 -12.40 18.29
N LYS A 63 -15.57 -11.54 19.10
CA LYS A 63 -16.19 -10.30 18.60
C LYS A 63 -15.12 -9.29 18.21
N PHE A 64 -14.67 -9.37 16.96
CA PHE A 64 -13.90 -8.29 16.36
C PHE A 64 -14.84 -7.12 16.02
N GLU A 65 -14.46 -5.92 16.43
CA GLU A 65 -15.21 -4.73 16.05
C GLU A 65 -15.03 -4.47 14.55
N GLU A 66 -16.14 -4.46 13.83
CA GLU A 66 -16.15 -4.17 12.39
C GLU A 66 -15.67 -2.75 12.14
N ILE A 67 -14.66 -2.60 11.29
CA ILE A 67 -14.19 -1.30 10.84
C ILE A 67 -15.21 -0.76 9.82
N ARG A 68 -15.81 0.40 10.10
CA ARG A 68 -16.79 1.03 9.21
C ARG A 68 -16.20 2.24 8.51
N PRO A 69 -16.53 2.46 7.23
CA PRO A 69 -16.11 3.68 6.55
C PRO A 69 -16.81 4.89 7.16
N THR A 70 -16.12 6.01 7.23
CA THR A 70 -16.72 7.28 7.63
C THR A 70 -17.39 7.92 6.41
N PRO A 71 -18.71 8.02 6.34
CA PRO A 71 -19.41 8.65 5.22
C PRO A 71 -19.19 10.17 5.23
N PHE A 72 -19.58 10.84 4.15
CA PHE A 72 -19.57 12.29 4.10
C PHE A 72 -20.66 12.85 5.02
N LEU A 73 -20.26 13.48 6.14
CA LEU A 73 -21.17 13.89 7.21
C LEU A 73 -21.83 15.25 7.01
N PHE A 74 -21.41 16.03 6.01
CA PHE A 74 -21.96 17.38 5.77
C PHE A 74 -23.23 17.40 4.94
N ASP A 75 -23.73 16.23 4.57
CA ASP A 75 -24.98 16.03 3.84
C ASP A 75 -25.76 14.86 4.47
N SER A 76 -27.01 15.11 4.83
CA SER A 76 -27.86 14.14 5.52
C SER A 76 -28.17 12.89 4.70
N THR A 77 -28.16 12.99 3.37
CA THR A 77 -28.40 11.84 2.49
C THR A 77 -27.16 10.98 2.38
N SER A 78 -25.98 11.58 2.30
CA SER A 78 -24.70 10.86 2.22
C SER A 78 -24.35 10.12 3.52
N ALA A 79 -24.76 10.64 4.68
CA ALA A 79 -24.52 10.02 5.99
C ALA A 79 -25.22 8.65 6.13
N GLU A 80 -26.31 8.42 5.40
CA GLU A 80 -27.09 7.16 5.39
C GLU A 80 -26.83 6.29 4.14
N ALA A 81 -26.10 6.81 3.16
CA ALA A 81 -25.81 6.11 1.91
C ALA A 81 -24.74 5.02 2.11
N GLU A 82 -24.73 4.06 1.22
CA GLU A 82 -23.64 3.09 1.15
C GLU A 82 -22.35 3.74 0.64
N SER A 83 -21.21 3.21 1.09
CA SER A 83 -19.89 3.55 0.56
C SER A 83 -19.46 2.51 -0.45
N SER A 84 -18.98 2.96 -1.61
CA SER A 84 -18.53 2.09 -2.70
C SER A 84 -17.02 2.24 -2.92
N PHE A 85 -16.33 1.11 -3.02
CA PHE A 85 -14.90 1.01 -3.26
C PHE A 85 -14.63 0.16 -4.50
N GLU A 86 -13.81 0.66 -5.41
CA GLU A 86 -13.47 -0.06 -6.63
C GLU A 86 -12.02 0.20 -7.04
N VAL A 87 -11.33 -0.85 -7.47
CA VAL A 87 -9.95 -0.75 -7.96
C VAL A 87 -9.72 -1.64 -9.19
N TYR A 88 -8.89 -1.13 -10.10
CA TYR A 88 -8.34 -1.87 -11.25
C TYR A 88 -6.86 -2.08 -11.02
N PHE A 89 -6.40 -3.33 -11.10
CA PHE A 89 -5.01 -3.69 -10.79
C PHE A 89 -4.52 -4.92 -11.55
N THR A 90 -3.23 -5.18 -11.46
CA THR A 90 -2.58 -6.39 -11.94
C THR A 90 -1.82 -7.04 -10.79
N LEU A 91 -1.66 -8.36 -10.83
CA LEU A 91 -0.87 -9.07 -9.83
C LEU A 91 0.58 -9.17 -10.28
N HIS A 92 1.52 -8.79 -9.42
CA HIS A 92 2.94 -8.93 -9.68
C HIS A 92 3.30 -10.41 -9.91
N GLY A 93 4.10 -10.68 -10.95
CA GLY A 93 4.50 -12.04 -11.29
C GLY A 93 3.40 -12.92 -11.92
N ASP A 94 2.21 -12.40 -12.16
CA ASP A 94 1.17 -13.13 -12.90
C ASP A 94 1.57 -13.24 -14.39
N LYS A 95 2.03 -14.46 -14.76
CA LYS A 95 2.44 -14.78 -16.15
C LYS A 95 1.29 -14.60 -17.15
N SER A 96 0.04 -14.59 -16.69
CA SER A 96 -1.13 -14.37 -17.54
C SER A 96 -1.38 -12.91 -17.87
N GLU A 97 -0.68 -11.98 -17.23
CA GLU A 97 -0.83 -10.53 -17.38
C GLU A 97 -2.30 -10.10 -17.39
N ARG A 98 -3.07 -10.63 -16.43
CA ARG A 98 -4.48 -10.29 -16.28
C ARG A 98 -4.62 -8.96 -15.58
N THR A 99 -5.60 -8.18 -16.03
CA THR A 99 -6.13 -7.05 -15.28
C THR A 99 -7.35 -7.52 -14.49
N TYR A 100 -7.43 -7.11 -13.25
CA TYR A 100 -8.54 -7.36 -12.35
C TYR A 100 -9.30 -6.07 -12.10
N ASN A 101 -10.61 -6.18 -11.95
CA ASN A 101 -11.49 -5.14 -11.44
C ASN A 101 -12.19 -5.74 -10.23
N TYR A 102 -11.93 -5.19 -9.07
CA TYR A 102 -12.50 -5.64 -7.80
C TYR A 102 -13.13 -4.47 -7.07
N GLY A 103 -14.27 -4.69 -6.46
CA GLY A 103 -14.93 -3.70 -5.64
C GLY A 103 -15.99 -4.30 -4.73
N PHE A 104 -16.46 -3.46 -3.81
CA PHE A 104 -17.58 -3.75 -2.93
C PHE A 104 -18.30 -2.48 -2.49
N CYS A 105 -19.56 -2.65 -2.13
CA CYS A 105 -20.38 -1.63 -1.49
C CYS A 105 -20.71 -2.07 -0.07
N ILE A 106 -20.71 -1.14 0.87
CA ILE A 106 -20.96 -1.40 2.29
C ILE A 106 -21.82 -0.30 2.91
N ASN A 107 -22.74 -0.68 3.77
CA ASN A 107 -23.57 0.21 4.57
C ASN A 107 -23.52 -0.19 6.07
N LYS A 108 -24.42 0.36 6.87
CA LYS A 108 -24.49 0.09 8.33
C LYS A 108 -24.82 -1.38 8.65
N GLU A 109 -25.40 -2.12 7.70
CA GLU A 109 -25.81 -3.49 7.89
C GLU A 109 -24.77 -4.51 7.43
N GLY A 110 -23.78 -4.08 6.65
CA GLY A 110 -22.71 -4.90 6.10
C GLY A 110 -22.51 -4.70 4.59
N VAL A 111 -21.93 -5.69 3.94
CA VAL A 111 -21.62 -5.68 2.51
C VAL A 111 -22.91 -5.85 1.71
N THR A 112 -23.23 -4.88 0.85
CA THR A 112 -24.41 -4.88 -0.03
C THR A 112 -24.11 -5.45 -1.41
N GLU A 113 -22.92 -5.16 -1.93
CA GLU A 113 -22.43 -5.71 -3.19
C GLU A 113 -20.95 -6.07 -3.09
N GLU A 114 -20.52 -7.10 -3.82
CA GLU A 114 -19.11 -7.42 -4.02
C GLU A 114 -18.91 -8.05 -5.40
N TRP A 115 -17.90 -7.62 -6.13
CA TRP A 115 -17.60 -8.17 -7.44
C TRP A 115 -16.12 -8.35 -7.68
N LEU A 116 -15.81 -9.36 -8.48
CA LEU A 116 -14.49 -9.57 -9.07
C LEU A 116 -14.66 -9.88 -10.55
N ASN A 117 -14.08 -9.04 -11.37
CA ASN A 117 -13.96 -9.26 -12.80
C ASN A 117 -12.49 -9.42 -13.20
N SER A 118 -12.22 -10.18 -14.25
CA SER A 118 -10.86 -10.32 -14.79
C SER A 118 -10.84 -10.23 -16.32
N LYS A 119 -9.80 -9.62 -16.86
CA LYS A 119 -9.57 -9.48 -18.30
C LYS A 119 -8.20 -10.06 -18.65
N ALA A 120 -8.14 -11.05 -19.53
CA ALA A 120 -6.87 -11.53 -20.06
C ALA A 120 -6.23 -10.50 -21.01
N LYS A 121 -4.91 -10.52 -21.16
CA LYS A 121 -4.16 -9.60 -22.05
C LYS A 121 -4.75 -9.47 -23.45
N THR A 122 -5.22 -10.57 -24.03
CA THR A 122 -5.79 -10.64 -25.39
C THR A 122 -7.30 -10.40 -25.45
N ALA A 123 -7.97 -10.33 -24.29
CA ALA A 123 -9.42 -10.16 -24.23
C ALA A 123 -9.80 -8.68 -24.36
N ARG A 124 -10.94 -8.43 -25.00
CA ARG A 124 -11.50 -7.08 -25.15
C ARG A 124 -12.43 -6.67 -24.02
N LYS A 125 -12.96 -7.65 -23.28
CA LYS A 125 -13.96 -7.45 -22.21
C LYS A 125 -13.53 -8.17 -20.95
N TYR A 126 -13.98 -7.63 -19.82
CA TYR A 126 -13.91 -8.32 -18.54
C TYR A 126 -14.89 -9.49 -18.50
N SER A 127 -14.53 -10.54 -17.80
CA SER A 127 -15.38 -11.68 -17.46
C SER A 127 -15.55 -11.70 -15.94
N THR A 128 -16.78 -11.88 -15.47
CA THR A 128 -17.09 -12.00 -14.06
C THR A 128 -16.50 -13.29 -13.51
N VAL A 129 -15.83 -13.18 -12.38
CA VAL A 129 -15.33 -14.31 -11.60
C VAL A 129 -16.32 -14.65 -10.51
N PHE A 130 -16.81 -13.63 -9.82
CA PHE A 130 -17.95 -13.72 -8.92
C PHE A 130 -18.67 -12.37 -8.82
N TYR A 131 -19.91 -12.43 -8.41
CA TYR A 131 -20.74 -11.30 -8.03
C TYR A 131 -21.62 -11.68 -6.84
N ARG A 132 -21.77 -10.78 -5.90
CA ARG A 132 -22.67 -10.84 -4.76
C ARG A 132 -23.51 -9.57 -4.74
N GLY A 133 -24.84 -9.71 -4.74
CA GLY A 133 -25.77 -8.62 -4.48
C GLY A 133 -26.36 -8.69 -3.07
N THR A 134 -27.46 -8.01 -2.86
CA THR A 134 -28.15 -7.93 -1.56
C THR A 134 -28.95 -9.18 -1.22
N THR A 135 -29.29 -10.00 -2.21
CA THR A 135 -30.09 -11.22 -2.05
C THR A 135 -29.29 -12.46 -2.45
N ASP A 136 -29.63 -13.61 -1.89
CA ASP A 136 -29.01 -14.90 -2.22
C ASP A 136 -29.19 -15.28 -3.71
N GLU A 137 -30.24 -14.80 -4.36
CA GLU A 137 -30.50 -15.01 -5.80
C GLU A 137 -29.50 -14.26 -6.69
N GLU A 138 -28.84 -13.22 -6.13
CA GLU A 138 -27.85 -12.39 -6.81
C GLU A 138 -26.40 -12.88 -6.55
N LEU A 139 -26.23 -14.09 -5.99
CA LEU A 139 -24.91 -14.67 -5.74
C LEU A 139 -24.45 -15.52 -6.93
N ASP A 140 -23.50 -14.99 -7.71
CA ASP A 140 -22.81 -15.72 -8.78
C ASP A 140 -21.38 -16.07 -8.35
N LEU A 141 -21.11 -17.34 -8.14
CA LEU A 141 -19.80 -17.90 -7.83
C LEU A 141 -19.25 -18.78 -8.98
N SER A 142 -19.79 -18.64 -10.19
CA SER A 142 -19.51 -19.53 -11.33
C SER A 142 -18.03 -19.61 -11.71
N GLY A 143 -17.24 -18.57 -11.43
CA GLY A 143 -15.79 -18.56 -11.67
C GLY A 143 -14.94 -19.36 -10.68
N PHE A 144 -15.58 -20.00 -9.66
CA PHE A 144 -14.92 -20.90 -8.73
C PHE A 144 -15.27 -22.37 -8.97
N PRO A 145 -14.37 -23.32 -8.62
CA PRO A 145 -14.70 -24.75 -8.59
C PRO A 145 -15.87 -25.04 -7.64
N LYS A 146 -16.64 -26.10 -7.92
CA LYS A 146 -17.85 -26.45 -7.15
C LYS A 146 -17.58 -26.54 -5.64
N SER A 147 -16.52 -27.25 -5.24
CA SER A 147 -16.17 -27.40 -3.81
C SER A 147 -15.89 -26.07 -3.12
N SER A 148 -15.28 -25.10 -3.82
CA SER A 148 -15.04 -23.77 -3.29
C SER A 148 -16.33 -22.97 -3.17
N ARG A 149 -17.25 -23.10 -4.13
CA ARG A 149 -18.56 -22.44 -4.09
C ARG A 149 -19.38 -22.89 -2.88
N ASP A 150 -19.48 -24.19 -2.69
CA ASP A 150 -20.23 -24.80 -1.58
C ASP A 150 -19.68 -24.30 -0.23
N ASN A 151 -18.36 -24.25 -0.06
CA ASN A 151 -17.73 -23.74 1.17
C ASN A 151 -17.94 -22.24 1.39
N ILE A 152 -17.83 -21.42 0.33
CA ILE A 152 -18.10 -19.98 0.42
C ILE A 152 -19.55 -19.75 0.84
N GLN A 153 -20.50 -20.39 0.15
CA GLN A 153 -21.93 -20.20 0.38
C GLN A 153 -22.38 -20.54 1.80
N VAL A 154 -21.76 -21.55 2.41
CA VAL A 154 -22.08 -21.97 3.80
C VAL A 154 -21.50 -21.01 4.83
N ALA A 155 -20.33 -20.41 4.56
CA ALA A 155 -19.57 -19.61 5.54
C ALA A 155 -19.62 -18.10 5.29
N LEU A 156 -20.41 -17.65 4.30
CA LEU A 156 -20.49 -16.24 3.93
C LEU A 156 -21.47 -15.50 4.82
N GLU A 157 -20.93 -14.63 5.67
CA GLU A 157 -21.68 -13.72 6.53
C GLU A 157 -21.88 -12.34 5.88
N LYS A 158 -22.78 -11.55 6.42
CA LYS A 158 -23.17 -10.24 5.87
C LYS A 158 -22.00 -9.25 5.84
N GLN A 159 -21.14 -9.28 6.86
CA GLN A 159 -19.97 -8.39 7.01
C GLN A 159 -18.72 -8.92 6.31
N VAL A 160 -18.74 -10.15 5.81
CA VAL A 160 -17.56 -10.83 5.30
C VAL A 160 -17.45 -10.72 3.79
N LEU A 161 -16.31 -10.29 3.27
CA LEU A 161 -16.01 -10.29 1.83
C LEU A 161 -15.66 -11.71 1.34
N ILE A 162 -16.13 -12.04 0.15
CA ILE A 162 -15.82 -13.29 -0.54
C ILE A 162 -14.30 -13.44 -0.74
N ILE A 163 -13.58 -12.35 -1.06
CA ILE A 163 -12.12 -12.36 -1.20
C ILE A 163 -11.46 -12.74 0.13
N SER A 164 -11.86 -12.12 1.23
CA SER A 164 -11.31 -12.35 2.56
C SER A 164 -11.55 -13.80 3.02
N LEU A 165 -12.80 -14.26 2.95
CA LEU A 165 -13.21 -15.62 3.26
C LEU A 165 -12.52 -16.66 2.35
N GLY A 166 -12.52 -16.42 1.05
CA GLY A 166 -11.90 -17.33 0.08
C GLY A 166 -10.40 -17.48 0.30
N ALA A 167 -9.71 -16.42 0.72
CA ALA A 167 -8.31 -16.48 1.11
C ALA A 167 -8.11 -17.34 2.37
N LYS A 168 -8.98 -17.18 3.38
CA LYS A 168 -9.01 -18.03 4.58
C LYS A 168 -9.25 -19.50 4.24
N LEU A 169 -10.13 -19.78 3.28
CA LEU A 169 -10.41 -21.11 2.72
C LEU A 169 -9.32 -21.61 1.76
N LYS A 170 -8.22 -20.88 1.61
CA LYS A 170 -7.06 -21.23 0.75
C LYS A 170 -7.39 -21.33 -0.74
N ILE A 171 -8.39 -20.57 -1.20
CA ILE A 171 -8.69 -20.44 -2.63
C ILE A 171 -7.62 -19.55 -3.26
N GLY A 172 -6.79 -20.11 -4.12
CA GLY A 172 -5.57 -19.47 -4.62
C GLY A 172 -5.77 -18.08 -5.24
N LYS A 173 -6.86 -17.88 -6.02
CA LYS A 173 -7.19 -16.57 -6.60
C LYS A 173 -7.54 -15.54 -5.53
N CYS A 174 -8.38 -15.88 -4.55
CA CYS A 174 -8.74 -15.00 -3.45
C CYS A 174 -7.51 -14.65 -2.60
N LYS A 175 -6.66 -15.66 -2.32
CA LYS A 175 -5.41 -15.45 -1.61
C LYS A 175 -4.49 -14.48 -2.35
N ALA A 176 -4.28 -14.65 -3.65
CA ALA A 176 -3.41 -13.77 -4.43
C ALA A 176 -3.90 -12.32 -4.44
N ILE A 177 -5.21 -12.09 -4.52
CA ILE A 177 -5.81 -10.75 -4.47
C ILE A 177 -5.67 -10.15 -3.07
N ARG A 178 -5.98 -10.92 -2.01
CA ARG A 178 -5.80 -10.45 -0.63
C ARG A 178 -4.33 -10.10 -0.35
N ASP A 179 -3.40 -10.94 -0.80
CA ASP A 179 -1.97 -10.72 -0.64
C ASP A 179 -1.52 -9.44 -1.37
N TRP A 180 -2.13 -9.10 -2.52
CA TRP A 180 -1.89 -7.85 -3.23
C TRP A 180 -2.31 -6.63 -2.39
N PHE A 181 -3.48 -6.67 -1.74
CA PHE A 181 -3.91 -5.59 -0.84
C PHE A 181 -2.97 -5.46 0.36
N LEU A 182 -2.55 -6.57 0.96
CA LEU A 182 -1.63 -6.60 2.10
C LEU A 182 -0.19 -6.16 1.76
N ALA A 183 0.18 -6.17 0.49
CA ALA A 183 1.49 -5.74 0.06
C ALA A 183 1.60 -4.23 -0.17
N ASN A 184 0.47 -3.50 -0.15
CA ASN A 184 0.46 -2.06 -0.32
C ASN A 184 0.92 -1.37 0.97
N GLU A 185 1.68 -0.29 0.82
CA GLU A 185 2.25 0.46 1.92
C GLU A 185 1.55 1.82 2.05
N PHE A 186 1.46 2.29 3.30
CA PHE A 186 0.79 3.53 3.66
C PHE A 186 1.67 4.35 4.59
N ALA A 187 1.86 5.64 4.31
CA ALA A 187 2.59 6.56 5.17
C ALA A 187 1.89 7.91 5.24
N ASP A 188 1.35 8.23 6.40
CA ASP A 188 0.84 9.57 6.71
C ASP A 188 1.87 10.34 7.55
N PHE A 189 2.60 11.25 6.91
CA PHE A 189 3.57 12.08 7.61
C PHE A 189 2.94 13.23 8.42
N GLY A 190 1.63 13.41 8.35
CA GLY A 190 0.86 14.24 9.27
C GLY A 190 0.68 13.59 10.63
N ASP A 191 0.71 12.24 10.70
CA ASP A 191 0.59 11.50 11.95
C ASP A 191 1.93 11.39 12.71
N PRO A 192 1.99 11.82 13.98
CA PRO A 192 3.20 11.71 14.81
C PRO A 192 3.65 10.26 15.05
N PHE A 193 2.74 9.29 15.13
CA PHE A 193 3.08 7.88 15.36
C PHE A 193 3.76 7.28 14.14
N THR A 194 3.23 7.50 12.95
CA THR A 194 3.87 7.10 11.69
C THR A 194 5.30 7.63 11.60
N ASN A 195 5.52 8.93 11.86
CA ASN A 195 6.85 9.52 11.88
C ASN A 195 7.78 8.86 12.91
N PHE A 196 7.28 8.53 14.09
CA PHE A 196 8.07 7.90 15.14
C PHE A 196 8.51 6.47 14.77
N PHE A 197 7.61 5.67 14.20
CA PHE A 197 7.93 4.30 13.79
C PHE A 197 8.84 4.29 12.56
N MET A 198 8.54 5.07 11.55
CA MET A 198 9.37 5.13 10.33
C MET A 198 10.79 5.61 10.61
N SER A 199 10.99 6.60 11.49
CA SER A 199 12.33 7.10 11.83
C SER A 199 13.24 6.08 12.49
N ARG A 200 12.73 4.93 12.89
CA ARG A 200 13.51 3.83 13.51
C ARG A 200 13.80 2.67 12.57
N ARG A 201 13.17 2.66 11.39
CA ARG A 201 13.43 1.62 10.38
C ARG A 201 14.70 1.95 9.61
N LEU A 202 15.53 0.94 9.45
CA LEU A 202 16.71 1.02 8.58
C LEU A 202 16.43 0.27 7.28
N PRO A 203 17.01 0.71 6.16
CA PRO A 203 16.97 -0.05 4.92
C PRO A 203 17.47 -1.48 5.14
N LYS A 204 16.80 -2.44 4.53
CA LYS A 204 17.18 -3.85 4.64
C LYS A 204 18.61 -4.05 4.14
N GLY A 205 19.45 -4.63 4.99
CA GLY A 205 20.88 -4.84 4.71
C GLY A 205 21.75 -3.60 4.89
N PHE A 206 21.19 -2.46 5.31
CA PHE A 206 21.95 -1.19 5.41
C PHE A 206 23.16 -1.26 6.36
N VAL A 207 23.05 -2.06 7.40
CA VAL A 207 24.10 -2.17 8.42
C VAL A 207 25.29 -3.03 7.92
N GLU A 208 24.98 -4.10 7.17
CA GLU A 208 25.96 -5.12 6.81
C GLU A 208 26.50 -4.95 5.38
N ASP A 209 25.75 -4.33 4.49
CA ASP A 209 26.01 -4.31 3.05
C ASP A 209 26.37 -2.92 2.54
N LYS A 210 27.62 -2.76 2.07
CA LYS A 210 28.10 -1.51 1.48
C LYS A 210 27.39 -1.13 0.18
N ASP A 211 26.90 -2.08 -0.59
CA ASP A 211 26.16 -1.80 -1.82
C ASP A 211 24.78 -1.19 -1.49
N VAL A 212 24.16 -1.63 -0.40
CA VAL A 212 22.91 -1.01 0.10
C VAL A 212 23.19 0.41 0.59
N GLN A 213 24.28 0.64 1.34
CA GLN A 213 24.69 1.98 1.78
C GLN A 213 24.90 2.91 0.58
N GLN A 214 25.57 2.42 -0.47
CA GLN A 214 25.80 3.19 -1.69
C GLN A 214 24.50 3.56 -2.40
N LYS A 215 23.53 2.64 -2.50
CA LYS A 215 22.21 2.93 -3.05
C LYS A 215 21.44 3.99 -2.25
N VAL A 216 21.59 4.00 -0.93
CA VAL A 216 21.02 5.04 -0.08
C VAL A 216 21.69 6.39 -0.36
N VAL A 217 23.02 6.43 -0.52
CA VAL A 217 23.74 7.65 -0.93
C VAL A 217 23.26 8.16 -2.28
N GLU A 218 23.09 7.28 -3.27
CA GLU A 218 22.58 7.63 -4.60
C GLU A 218 21.15 8.18 -4.54
N TYR A 219 20.31 7.61 -3.68
CA TYR A 219 18.96 8.14 -3.43
C TYR A 219 19.04 9.55 -2.82
N PHE A 220 19.92 9.78 -1.83
CA PHE A 220 20.12 11.10 -1.26
C PHE A 220 20.67 12.13 -2.25
N ALA A 221 21.52 11.72 -3.20
CA ALA A 221 22.10 12.62 -4.20
C ALA A 221 21.05 13.36 -5.04
N SER A 222 19.80 12.89 -5.06
CA SER A 222 18.71 13.57 -5.76
C SER A 222 18.13 14.79 -5.03
N PHE A 223 18.41 14.96 -3.72
CA PHE A 223 17.87 16.05 -2.90
C PHE A 223 18.84 16.59 -1.84
N ASP A 224 19.89 15.83 -1.50
CA ASP A 224 20.99 16.26 -0.60
C ASP A 224 22.30 15.63 -1.09
N GLU A 225 23.03 16.33 -1.94
CA GLU A 225 24.28 15.84 -2.53
C GLU A 225 25.50 15.88 -1.57
N HIS A 226 25.32 16.40 -0.34
CA HIS A 226 26.42 16.54 0.60
C HIS A 226 26.77 15.23 1.33
N ILE A 227 25.80 14.31 1.48
CA ILE A 227 26.03 12.99 2.06
C ILE A 227 26.76 12.11 1.04
N LYS A 228 27.95 11.64 1.39
CA LYS A 228 28.80 10.85 0.49
C LYS A 228 28.96 9.38 0.90
N ASP A 229 28.82 9.06 2.18
CA ASP A 229 28.89 7.69 2.71
C ASP A 229 28.29 7.66 4.13
N PHE A 230 28.27 6.47 4.73
CA PHE A 230 27.88 6.26 6.11
C PHE A 230 28.95 5.49 6.87
N ARG A 231 29.20 5.89 8.13
CA ARG A 231 29.96 5.12 9.08
C ARG A 231 29.04 4.48 10.09
N ILE A 232 29.08 3.16 10.19
CA ILE A 232 28.20 2.36 11.05
C ILE A 232 29.07 1.62 12.05
N GLU A 233 28.81 1.82 13.33
CA GLU A 233 29.50 1.18 14.44
C GLU A 233 28.49 0.44 15.31
N LYS A 234 28.77 -0.84 15.60
CA LYS A 234 27.96 -1.61 16.55
C LYS A 234 28.25 -1.14 17.96
N VAL A 235 27.20 -0.76 18.69
CA VAL A 235 27.32 -0.35 20.09
C VAL A 235 27.33 -1.60 20.98
N PRO A 236 28.25 -1.66 21.98
CA PRO A 236 28.26 -2.76 22.93
C PRO A 236 26.92 -2.92 23.63
N GLN A 237 26.40 -4.16 23.69
CA GLN A 237 25.12 -4.47 24.32
C GLN A 237 25.22 -4.34 25.85
N GLU A 238 24.22 -3.70 26.46
CA GLU A 238 23.91 -3.90 27.86
C GLU A 238 23.29 -5.30 28.06
N ALA A 239 23.65 -5.99 29.13
CA ALA A 239 23.44 -7.45 29.32
C ALA A 239 21.98 -7.95 29.26
N GLU A 240 20.98 -7.06 29.14
CA GLU A 240 19.55 -7.42 29.14
C GLU A 240 18.81 -7.14 27.81
N SER A 241 19.47 -6.47 26.83
CA SER A 241 18.81 -6.15 25.56
C SER A 241 19.14 -7.19 24.49
N LYS A 242 18.08 -7.74 23.84
CA LYS A 242 18.21 -8.64 22.68
C LYS A 242 18.38 -7.90 21.35
N GLU A 243 18.18 -6.57 21.33
CA GLU A 243 18.22 -5.77 20.12
C GLU A 243 19.61 -5.19 19.90
N GLU A 244 20.16 -5.45 18.72
CA GLU A 244 21.41 -4.86 18.29
C GLU A 244 21.24 -3.35 18.09
N ARG A 245 22.16 -2.56 18.65
CA ARG A 245 22.16 -1.10 18.50
C ARG A 245 23.35 -0.66 17.67
N TYR A 246 23.10 0.28 16.78
CA TYR A 246 24.11 0.83 15.89
C TYR A 246 24.19 2.34 16.05
N LYS A 247 25.40 2.87 16.02
CA LYS A 247 25.67 4.29 15.87
C LYS A 247 25.91 4.54 14.38
N ILE A 248 25.12 5.39 13.78
CA ILE A 248 25.19 5.73 12.36
C ILE A 248 25.56 7.19 12.23
N ASN A 249 26.67 7.47 11.54
CA ASN A 249 27.10 8.82 11.18
C ASN A 249 27.02 8.96 9.66
N ALA A 250 26.43 10.05 9.16
CA ALA A 250 26.53 10.46 7.79
C ALA A 250 27.89 11.15 7.55
N LEU A 251 28.52 10.84 6.42
CA LEU A 251 29.80 11.44 6.03
C LEU A 251 29.55 12.52 4.98
N HIS A 252 29.83 13.77 5.33
CA HIS A 252 29.67 14.93 4.47
C HIS A 252 31.02 15.41 3.95
N LYS A 253 31.10 15.71 2.65
CA LYS A 253 32.31 16.36 2.11
C LYS A 253 32.43 17.78 2.67
N MET A 254 33.58 18.14 3.21
CA MET A 254 33.86 19.50 3.66
C MET A 254 33.98 20.46 2.46
N ILE A 255 33.59 21.72 2.66
CA ILE A 255 33.51 22.72 1.58
C ILE A 255 34.93 23.11 1.10
N ASP A 256 35.90 23.14 2.00
CA ASP A 256 37.26 23.70 1.82
C ASP A 256 38.35 22.66 1.74
N SER A 257 38.02 21.37 1.83
CA SER A 257 38.97 20.26 1.77
C SER A 257 38.34 18.99 1.21
N ASP A 258 39.16 17.99 0.94
CA ASP A 258 38.71 16.65 0.56
C ASP A 258 38.40 15.75 1.79
N GLU A 259 38.49 16.33 3.00
CA GLU A 259 38.15 15.60 4.22
C GLU A 259 36.64 15.43 4.39
N MET A 260 36.25 14.43 5.19
CA MET A 260 34.85 14.13 5.50
C MET A 260 34.57 14.56 6.95
N ALA A 261 33.51 15.33 7.10
CA ALA A 261 32.87 15.60 8.39
C ALA A 261 31.90 14.48 8.73
N GLU A 262 31.92 14.04 9.98
CA GLU A 262 31.00 13.02 10.49
C GLU A 262 29.87 13.68 11.28
N ILE A 263 28.64 13.48 10.87
CA ILE A 263 27.45 13.97 11.56
C ILE A 263 26.63 12.76 12.02
N PRO A 264 26.35 12.60 13.32
CA PRO A 264 25.41 11.59 13.78
C PRO A 264 24.08 11.70 13.02
N LEU A 265 23.56 10.59 12.46
CA LEU A 265 22.35 10.60 11.65
C LEU A 265 21.18 11.31 12.35
N GLY A 266 21.03 11.15 13.66
CA GLY A 266 19.98 11.81 14.43
C GLY A 266 20.12 13.34 14.56
N LEU A 267 21.24 13.94 14.12
CA LEU A 267 21.47 15.39 14.06
C LEU A 267 21.29 15.99 12.67
N GLU A 268 21.00 15.14 11.68
CA GLU A 268 20.65 15.60 10.34
C GLU A 268 19.36 16.43 10.32
N SER A 269 19.14 17.16 9.21
CA SER A 269 17.92 17.93 9.06
C SER A 269 16.67 17.05 9.15
N ALA A 270 15.55 17.62 9.59
CA ALA A 270 14.27 16.86 9.65
C ALA A 270 13.84 16.35 8.27
N GLY A 271 14.17 17.06 7.19
CA GLY A 271 13.94 16.62 5.82
C GLY A 271 14.81 15.41 5.45
N THR A 272 16.10 15.46 5.74
CA THR A 272 17.05 14.36 5.52
C THR A 272 16.60 13.10 6.28
N LEU A 273 16.26 13.25 7.57
CA LEU A 273 15.76 12.13 8.38
C LEU A 273 14.48 11.52 7.84
N LYS A 274 13.54 12.35 7.37
CA LYS A 274 12.30 11.89 6.75
C LYS A 274 12.58 11.08 5.49
N MET A 275 13.45 11.58 4.60
CA MET A 275 13.79 10.88 3.37
C MET A 275 14.54 9.58 3.66
N PHE A 276 15.39 9.55 4.69
CA PHE A 276 16.03 8.32 5.14
C PHE A 276 15.00 7.30 5.63
N ALA A 277 14.04 7.73 6.44
CA ALA A 277 12.95 6.88 6.95
C ALA A 277 12.02 6.34 5.85
N LEU A 278 11.86 7.09 4.76
CA LEU A 278 11.03 6.71 3.62
C LEU A 278 11.69 5.64 2.72
N TYR A 279 13.01 5.59 2.69
CA TYR A 279 13.74 4.71 1.78
C TYR A 279 13.43 3.22 1.96
N PRO A 280 13.32 2.65 3.18
CA PRO A 280 12.96 1.26 3.37
C PRO A 280 11.61 0.90 2.74
N GLU A 281 10.61 1.75 2.88
CA GLU A 281 9.27 1.56 2.32
C GLU A 281 9.32 1.61 0.78
N LEU A 282 10.05 2.57 0.22
CA LEU A 282 10.26 2.65 -1.22
C LEU A 282 10.98 1.40 -1.76
N GLN A 283 12.01 0.93 -1.06
CA GLN A 283 12.72 -0.30 -1.43
C GLN A 283 11.78 -1.50 -1.45
N GLU A 284 10.96 -1.67 -0.41
CA GLU A 284 10.03 -2.79 -0.28
C GLU A 284 8.95 -2.76 -1.37
N VAL A 285 8.37 -1.59 -1.63
CA VAL A 285 7.36 -1.39 -2.67
C VAL A 285 7.91 -1.69 -4.06
N LEU A 286 9.12 -1.23 -4.36
CA LEU A 286 9.78 -1.49 -5.64
C LEU A 286 10.14 -2.97 -5.83
N GLU A 287 10.56 -3.66 -4.76
CA GLU A 287 10.85 -5.10 -4.79
C GLU A 287 9.59 -5.95 -4.99
N LYS A 288 8.48 -5.58 -4.32
CA LYS A 288 7.21 -6.30 -4.38
C LYS A 288 6.36 -5.93 -5.61
N GLY A 289 6.61 -4.78 -6.22
CA GLY A 289 5.75 -4.23 -7.27
C GLY A 289 4.38 -3.85 -6.74
N SER A 290 4.30 -3.32 -5.51
CA SER A 290 3.08 -2.89 -4.83
C SER A 290 2.83 -1.39 -4.98
N VAL A 291 1.76 -0.89 -4.36
CA VAL A 291 1.41 0.53 -4.37
C VAL A 291 1.82 1.17 -3.04
N PHE A 292 2.33 2.38 -3.10
CA PHE A 292 2.66 3.17 -1.94
C PHE A 292 1.85 4.46 -1.93
N PHE A 293 1.05 4.64 -0.90
CA PHE A 293 0.31 5.87 -0.65
C PHE A 293 1.05 6.70 0.41
N ILE A 294 1.35 7.95 0.05
CA ILE A 294 2.05 8.86 0.96
C ILE A 294 1.20 10.13 1.11
N ASP A 295 0.72 10.40 2.32
CA ASP A 295 0.09 11.67 2.65
C ASP A 295 1.09 12.61 3.35
N GLU A 296 0.89 13.93 3.19
CA GLU A 296 1.74 15.00 3.75
C GLU A 296 3.24 14.82 3.47
N LEU A 297 3.59 14.35 2.25
CA LEU A 297 5.00 14.15 1.85
C LEU A 297 5.82 15.44 1.98
N ASN A 298 5.24 16.60 1.74
CA ASN A 298 5.89 17.92 1.85
C ASN A 298 6.11 18.38 3.29
N ALA A 299 5.46 17.78 4.29
CA ALA A 299 5.69 18.14 5.68
C ALA A 299 7.17 17.98 6.05
N ARG A 300 7.81 19.04 6.57
CA ARG A 300 9.22 19.08 6.98
C ARG A 300 10.26 18.96 5.85
N LEU A 301 9.89 19.10 4.57
CA LEU A 301 10.84 19.10 3.45
C LEU A 301 11.28 20.52 3.02
N HIS A 302 11.20 21.51 3.91
CA HIS A 302 11.60 22.91 3.66
C HIS A 302 12.84 23.27 4.44
#